data_ffcdb84b66711a9d52de8ef2316aaa3c
#
_entry.id   ffcdb84b66711a9d52de8ef2316aaa3c
#
_cell.length_a   1.000
_cell.length_b   1.000
_cell.length_c   1.000
_cell.angle_alpha   90.00
_cell.angle_beta   90.00
_cell.angle_gamma   90.00
#
_symmetry.space_group_name_H-M   'P 1'
#
loop_
_entity.id
_entity.type
_entity.pdbx_description
1 polymer ?
#
loop_
_entity_poly.entity_id
_entity_poly.type
_entity_poly.pdbx_seq_one_letter_code
_entity_poly.pdbx_strand_id
1 'polypeptide(L)'
;PTNALTMVSQESQAAQQEVFDYMVASVSVKEDMADLTVKGSQFRTPLLEFSGSCAGCAETAYARLITQLFGDRMYISNATGCSSIWGGPAATSPYTVNAEGKGPAWANSLFEDNAEHGLGLYLGQKAIRNRLAAKTEALIAVDWARPELKEAAQKWLDTMEDGQANQEAAKAYVAALEAGLCTVDELLASDKAEIQAFGKELQAKGETLCQCEACKLVKEILDEKEYLNKKSVWIFGGDGWAYDIGFGGVDHVLASGEDVNIF
;
A
#
# COMPACT_ATOMS: atom_id res chain seq x y z
N PRO A 1 20.31 -33.53 -17.62
CA PRO A 1 19.15 -33.31 -16.76
C PRO A 1 19.44 -33.92 -15.39
N THR A 2 19.36 -33.10 -14.36
CA THR A 2 19.81 -33.46 -13.01
C THR A 2 18.72 -34.17 -12.19
N ASN A 3 17.54 -34.40 -12.75
CA ASN A 3 16.35 -34.89 -12.04
C ASN A 3 16.06 -34.13 -10.71
N ALA A 4 16.44 -32.86 -10.66
CA ALA A 4 16.26 -32.03 -9.48
C ALA A 4 14.78 -31.78 -9.14
N LEU A 5 13.92 -31.85 -10.15
CA LEU A 5 12.47 -31.72 -10.00
C LEU A 5 11.80 -33.01 -10.47
N THR A 6 10.97 -33.59 -9.62
CA THR A 6 10.22 -34.82 -9.91
C THR A 6 8.76 -34.61 -9.54
N MET A 7 7.85 -35.01 -10.43
CA MET A 7 6.41 -35.01 -10.16
C MET A 7 6.05 -36.19 -9.25
N VAL A 8 5.41 -35.88 -8.14
CA VAL A 8 4.90 -36.85 -7.18
C VAL A 8 3.45 -36.52 -6.81
N SER A 9 2.71 -37.47 -6.23
CA SER A 9 1.34 -37.17 -5.80
C SER A 9 1.34 -36.17 -4.64
N GLN A 10 0.40 -35.22 -4.64
CA GLN A 10 0.24 -34.25 -3.57
C GLN A 10 0.04 -34.91 -2.20
N GLU A 11 -0.73 -35.98 -2.16
CA GLU A 11 -1.00 -36.76 -0.94
C GLU A 11 0.28 -37.30 -0.29
N SER A 12 1.26 -37.74 -1.11
CA SER A 12 2.56 -38.23 -0.59
C SER A 12 3.40 -37.14 0.06
N GLN A 13 3.07 -35.85 -0.19
CA GLN A 13 3.79 -34.69 0.32
C GLN A 13 3.00 -33.90 1.38
N ALA A 14 1.82 -34.38 1.77
CA ALA A 14 0.96 -33.67 2.73
C ALA A 14 1.66 -33.30 4.04
N ALA A 15 2.57 -34.14 4.53
CA ALA A 15 3.36 -33.85 5.73
C ALA A 15 4.35 -32.67 5.58
N GLN A 16 4.68 -32.28 4.35
CA GLN A 16 5.55 -31.13 4.09
C GLN A 16 4.82 -29.80 4.22
N GLN A 17 3.47 -29.80 4.22
CA GLN A 17 2.67 -28.57 4.35
C GLN A 17 2.97 -27.85 5.67
N GLU A 18 3.01 -28.58 6.79
CA GLU A 18 3.30 -27.99 8.11
C GLU A 18 4.69 -27.34 8.14
N VAL A 19 5.68 -27.95 7.47
CA VAL A 19 7.04 -27.42 7.37
C VAL A 19 7.05 -26.13 6.53
N PHE A 20 6.33 -26.14 5.41
CA PHE A 20 6.20 -24.96 4.54
C PHE A 20 5.53 -23.79 5.30
N ASP A 21 4.41 -24.05 5.96
CA ASP A 21 3.66 -23.04 6.73
C ASP A 21 4.53 -22.46 7.86
N TYR A 22 5.29 -23.30 8.57
CA TYR A 22 6.23 -22.85 9.58
C TYR A 22 7.33 -21.97 8.98
N MET A 23 7.90 -22.34 7.85
CA MET A 23 8.97 -21.56 7.19
C MET A 23 8.44 -20.19 6.73
N VAL A 24 7.26 -20.16 6.11
CA VAL A 24 6.64 -18.92 5.65
C VAL A 24 6.32 -17.97 6.82
N ALA A 25 5.80 -18.51 7.92
CA ALA A 25 5.38 -17.72 9.08
C ALA A 25 6.53 -17.30 10.01
N SER A 26 7.59 -18.10 10.12
CA SER A 26 8.58 -17.98 11.20
C SER A 26 9.99 -17.60 10.74
N VAL A 27 10.32 -17.79 9.45
CA VAL A 27 11.63 -17.42 8.93
C VAL A 27 11.64 -15.94 8.58
N SER A 28 12.41 -15.16 9.33
CA SER A 28 12.53 -13.72 9.08
C SER A 28 13.30 -13.41 7.80
N VAL A 29 12.90 -12.30 7.15
CA VAL A 29 13.68 -11.71 6.04
C VAL A 29 15.04 -11.25 6.56
N LYS A 30 16.06 -11.33 5.73
CA LYS A 30 17.39 -10.76 6.00
C LYS A 30 17.38 -9.26 5.67
N GLU A 31 16.77 -8.46 6.53
CA GLU A 31 16.53 -7.04 6.28
C GLU A 31 17.83 -6.23 6.11
N ASP A 32 18.89 -6.61 6.79
CA ASP A 32 20.23 -6.03 6.64
C ASP A 32 20.86 -6.25 5.25
N MET A 33 20.35 -7.23 4.50
CA MET A 33 20.76 -7.53 3.12
C MET A 33 19.74 -7.08 2.08
N ALA A 34 18.55 -6.68 2.49
CA ALA A 34 17.41 -6.36 1.61
C ALA A 34 17.44 -4.90 1.14
N ASP A 35 18.51 -4.51 0.45
CA ASP A 35 18.67 -3.19 -0.16
C ASP A 35 17.96 -3.06 -1.54
N LEU A 36 18.09 -1.91 -2.19
CA LEU A 36 17.49 -1.62 -3.50
C LEU A 36 18.34 -2.12 -4.69
N THR A 37 19.39 -2.88 -4.45
CA THR A 37 20.15 -3.52 -5.53
C THR A 37 19.42 -4.77 -6.05
N VAL A 38 19.80 -5.23 -7.25
CA VAL A 38 19.25 -6.49 -7.81
C VAL A 38 19.47 -7.66 -6.86
N LYS A 39 20.64 -7.74 -6.23
CA LYS A 39 20.96 -8.78 -5.23
C LYS A 39 20.11 -8.59 -3.98
N GLY A 40 20.06 -7.39 -3.43
CA GLY A 40 19.33 -7.08 -2.20
C GLY A 40 17.84 -7.30 -2.31
N SER A 41 17.24 -6.99 -3.46
CA SER A 41 15.82 -7.23 -3.72
C SER A 41 15.41 -8.71 -3.51
N GLN A 42 16.32 -9.65 -3.74
CA GLN A 42 16.05 -11.09 -3.60
C GLN A 42 15.99 -11.57 -2.14
N PHE A 43 16.39 -10.73 -1.19
CA PHE A 43 16.19 -10.99 0.25
C PHE A 43 14.83 -10.48 0.76
N ARG A 44 14.07 -9.77 -0.07
CA ARG A 44 12.70 -9.33 0.23
C ARG A 44 11.70 -10.44 -0.07
N THR A 45 10.68 -10.55 0.75
CA THR A 45 9.58 -11.50 0.52
C THR A 45 8.83 -11.12 -0.76
N PRO A 46 8.72 -12.01 -1.76
CA PRO A 46 7.90 -11.76 -2.92
C PRO A 46 6.42 -11.83 -2.56
N LEU A 47 5.60 -10.99 -3.18
CA LEU A 47 4.15 -11.02 -3.05
C LEU A 47 3.49 -11.54 -4.34
N LEU A 48 4.26 -12.22 -5.16
CA LEU A 48 3.84 -13.03 -6.30
C LEU A 48 4.71 -14.28 -6.36
N GLU A 49 4.10 -15.46 -6.21
CA GLU A 49 4.78 -16.75 -6.33
C GLU A 49 3.83 -17.81 -6.89
N PHE A 50 4.39 -18.88 -7.45
CA PHE A 50 3.66 -20.04 -7.95
C PHE A 50 2.61 -19.69 -9.02
N SER A 51 2.95 -18.75 -9.91
CA SER A 51 2.08 -18.36 -11.03
C SER A 51 1.81 -19.54 -11.97
N GLY A 52 0.60 -19.61 -12.52
CA GLY A 52 0.21 -20.58 -13.55
C GLY A 52 0.72 -20.25 -14.96
N SER A 53 1.82 -19.50 -15.09
CA SER A 53 2.42 -19.14 -16.38
C SER A 53 3.12 -20.31 -17.06
N CYS A 54 3.41 -20.17 -18.36
CA CYS A 54 4.14 -21.17 -19.12
C CYS A 54 5.55 -21.43 -18.55
N ALA A 55 6.06 -22.64 -18.70
CA ALA A 55 7.41 -22.98 -18.30
C ALA A 55 8.43 -22.07 -19.00
N GLY A 56 9.32 -21.44 -18.22
CA GLY A 56 10.32 -20.50 -18.74
C GLY A 56 9.79 -19.10 -19.09
N CYS A 57 8.57 -18.75 -18.66
CA CYS A 57 8.03 -17.40 -18.84
C CYS A 57 8.87 -16.38 -18.08
N ALA A 58 9.40 -15.37 -18.78
CA ALA A 58 10.18 -14.30 -18.17
C ALA A 58 9.31 -13.24 -17.50
N GLU A 59 8.07 -13.04 -17.96
CA GLU A 59 7.13 -12.02 -17.47
C GLU A 59 6.90 -12.14 -15.95
N THR A 60 6.61 -13.35 -15.47
CA THR A 60 6.36 -13.58 -14.03
C THR A 60 7.59 -13.38 -13.16
N ALA A 61 8.80 -13.55 -13.70
CA ALA A 61 10.04 -13.25 -12.98
C ALA A 61 10.19 -11.74 -12.71
N TYR A 62 9.86 -10.90 -13.69
CA TYR A 62 9.85 -9.44 -13.52
C TYR A 62 8.71 -8.98 -12.61
N ALA A 63 7.50 -9.50 -12.82
CA ALA A 63 6.36 -9.19 -11.95
C ALA A 63 6.66 -9.55 -10.48
N ARG A 64 7.30 -10.69 -10.24
CA ARG A 64 7.76 -11.09 -8.90
C ARG A 64 8.74 -10.07 -8.31
N LEU A 65 9.75 -9.65 -9.07
CA LEU A 65 10.72 -8.65 -8.64
C LEU A 65 10.03 -7.32 -8.29
N ILE A 66 9.09 -6.88 -9.10
CA ILE A 66 8.31 -5.66 -8.83
C ILE A 66 7.54 -5.79 -7.51
N THR A 67 6.94 -6.95 -7.22
CA THR A 67 6.25 -7.16 -5.94
C THR A 67 7.21 -7.18 -4.74
N GLN A 68 8.45 -7.60 -4.90
CA GLN A 68 9.47 -7.53 -3.85
C GLN A 68 9.86 -6.09 -3.50
N LEU A 69 9.76 -5.17 -4.47
CA LEU A 69 10.13 -3.76 -4.29
C LEU A 69 8.95 -2.86 -3.90
N PHE A 70 7.76 -3.14 -4.41
CA PHE A 70 6.60 -2.25 -4.32
C PHE A 70 5.33 -2.93 -3.81
N GLY A 71 5.32 -4.25 -3.67
CA GLY A 71 4.11 -5.04 -3.50
C GLY A 71 3.20 -4.65 -2.33
N ASP A 72 3.76 -4.13 -1.24
CA ASP A 72 3.02 -3.67 -0.06
C ASP A 72 2.16 -2.42 -0.30
N ARG A 73 2.42 -1.69 -1.39
CA ARG A 73 1.73 -0.44 -1.76
C ARG A 73 1.38 -0.37 -3.25
N MET A 74 1.28 -1.51 -3.91
CA MET A 74 1.16 -1.62 -5.36
C MET A 74 -0.32 -1.71 -5.79
N TYR A 75 -0.69 -0.91 -6.78
CA TYR A 75 -1.93 -1.07 -7.54
C TYR A 75 -1.58 -1.54 -8.95
N ILE A 76 -2.30 -2.55 -9.43
CA ILE A 76 -2.10 -3.12 -10.77
C ILE A 76 -3.39 -2.92 -11.57
N SER A 77 -3.28 -2.16 -12.66
CA SER A 77 -4.26 -2.10 -13.72
C SER A 77 -3.79 -3.02 -14.84
N ASN A 78 -4.55 -4.06 -15.16
CA ASN A 78 -4.13 -5.12 -16.07
C ASN A 78 -4.97 -5.14 -17.34
N ALA A 79 -4.32 -5.22 -18.51
CA ALA A 79 -4.99 -5.51 -19.78
C ALA A 79 -5.22 -7.01 -19.93
N THR A 80 -6.32 -7.39 -20.58
CA THR A 80 -6.59 -8.81 -20.87
C THR A 80 -5.48 -9.40 -21.75
N GLY A 81 -4.87 -10.47 -21.25
CA GLY A 81 -3.73 -11.13 -21.90
C GLY A 81 -3.14 -12.21 -20.98
N CYS A 82 -1.86 -12.56 -21.18
CA CYS A 82 -1.18 -13.55 -20.34
C CYS A 82 -1.20 -13.16 -18.85
N SER A 83 -0.96 -11.90 -18.53
CA SER A 83 -0.95 -11.41 -17.15
C SER A 83 -2.31 -11.51 -16.45
N SER A 84 -3.43 -11.48 -17.19
CA SER A 84 -4.75 -11.76 -16.64
C SER A 84 -5.00 -13.26 -16.45
N ILE A 85 -4.42 -14.11 -17.29
CA ILE A 85 -4.59 -15.57 -17.22
C ILE A 85 -3.85 -16.15 -16.01
N TRP A 86 -2.60 -15.76 -15.78
CA TRP A 86 -1.85 -16.26 -14.64
C TRP A 86 -2.08 -15.44 -13.34
N GLY A 87 -2.57 -14.20 -13.44
CA GLY A 87 -2.76 -13.29 -12.28
C GLY A 87 -4.19 -13.13 -11.80
N GLY A 88 -5.20 -13.31 -12.68
CA GLY A 88 -6.59 -12.98 -12.44
C GLY A 88 -7.46 -13.98 -11.70
N PRO A 89 -7.32 -15.32 -11.91
CA PRO A 89 -8.23 -16.29 -11.29
C PRO A 89 -8.11 -16.30 -9.77
N ALA A 90 -9.20 -15.97 -9.06
CA ALA A 90 -9.20 -15.86 -7.60
C ALA A 90 -8.73 -17.14 -6.88
N ALA A 91 -9.09 -18.31 -7.41
CA ALA A 91 -8.72 -19.61 -6.82
C ALA A 91 -7.23 -19.97 -6.98
N THR A 92 -6.55 -19.36 -7.94
CA THR A 92 -5.15 -19.68 -8.29
C THR A 92 -4.30 -18.43 -8.44
N SER A 93 -4.74 -17.29 -7.88
CA SER A 93 -3.98 -16.05 -7.94
C SER A 93 -2.62 -16.23 -7.29
N PRO A 94 -1.53 -15.85 -7.99
CA PRO A 94 -0.19 -15.93 -7.44
C PRO A 94 0.14 -14.75 -6.51
N TYR A 95 -0.70 -13.73 -6.46
CA TYR A 95 -0.54 -12.58 -5.60
C TYR A 95 -0.95 -12.90 -4.17
N THR A 96 -0.19 -12.38 -3.20
CA THR A 96 -0.42 -12.58 -1.78
C THR A 96 -0.18 -11.29 -1.00
N VAL A 97 -0.33 -11.36 0.30
CA VAL A 97 -0.08 -10.24 1.23
C VAL A 97 1.07 -10.57 2.16
N ASN A 98 1.71 -9.52 2.69
CA ASN A 98 2.73 -9.64 3.73
C ASN A 98 2.09 -9.90 5.12
N ALA A 99 2.94 -10.01 6.16
CA ALA A 99 2.49 -10.22 7.53
C ALA A 99 1.58 -9.09 8.08
N GLU A 100 1.63 -7.89 7.49
CA GLU A 100 0.76 -6.76 7.83
C GLU A 100 -0.58 -6.78 7.06
N GLY A 101 -0.84 -7.81 6.26
CA GLY A 101 -2.03 -7.93 5.42
C GLY A 101 -2.02 -7.01 4.18
N LYS A 102 -0.85 -6.47 3.80
CA LYS A 102 -0.69 -5.58 2.64
C LYS A 102 -0.10 -6.33 1.46
N GLY A 103 -0.62 -6.10 0.27
CA GLY A 103 -0.15 -6.69 -0.97
C GLY A 103 -0.71 -5.97 -2.19
N PRO A 104 -0.36 -6.43 -3.41
CA PRO A 104 -0.84 -5.83 -4.64
C PRO A 104 -2.36 -5.87 -4.74
N ALA A 105 -2.97 -4.72 -5.05
CA ALA A 105 -4.37 -4.63 -5.45
C ALA A 105 -4.44 -4.74 -6.97
N TRP A 106 -5.12 -5.77 -7.47
CA TRP A 106 -5.18 -6.11 -8.89
C TRP A 106 -6.58 -5.93 -9.47
N ALA A 107 -6.67 -5.28 -10.62
CA ALA A 107 -7.91 -5.13 -11.37
C ALA A 107 -7.63 -5.28 -12.87
N ASN A 108 -8.52 -5.98 -13.59
CA ASN A 108 -8.43 -6.11 -15.04
C ASN A 108 -9.36 -5.12 -15.74
N SER A 109 -8.85 -4.40 -16.72
CA SER A 109 -9.66 -3.64 -17.65
C SER A 109 -10.32 -4.59 -18.67
N LEU A 110 -11.59 -4.37 -19.00
CA LEU A 110 -12.37 -5.23 -19.88
C LEU A 110 -12.48 -4.70 -21.32
N PHE A 111 -12.07 -3.44 -21.56
CA PHE A 111 -12.35 -2.72 -22.80
C PHE A 111 -11.10 -2.14 -23.49
N GLU A 112 -9.95 -2.74 -23.27
CA GLU A 112 -8.65 -2.27 -23.76
C GLU A 112 -8.27 -0.85 -23.31
N ASP A 113 -9.03 -0.26 -22.40
CA ASP A 113 -8.84 1.06 -21.78
C ASP A 113 -7.90 1.01 -20.56
N ASN A 114 -7.00 0.05 -20.53
CA ASN A 114 -6.17 -0.24 -19.37
C ASN A 114 -5.24 0.92 -18.98
N ALA A 115 -4.73 1.66 -19.96
CA ALA A 115 -3.86 2.80 -19.69
C ALA A 115 -4.64 3.90 -18.96
N GLU A 116 -5.84 4.24 -19.44
CA GLU A 116 -6.75 5.21 -18.86
C GLU A 116 -7.25 4.77 -17.48
N HIS A 117 -7.54 3.48 -17.32
CA HIS A 117 -7.91 2.89 -16.03
C HIS A 117 -6.78 3.04 -15.00
N GLY A 118 -5.54 2.73 -15.38
CA GLY A 118 -4.37 2.90 -14.52
C GLY A 118 -4.11 4.38 -14.18
N LEU A 119 -4.22 5.27 -15.14
CA LEU A 119 -4.15 6.72 -14.91
C LEU A 119 -5.25 7.18 -13.95
N GLY A 120 -6.47 6.68 -14.12
CA GLY A 120 -7.60 6.98 -13.23
C GLY A 120 -7.36 6.52 -11.79
N LEU A 121 -6.78 5.33 -11.59
CA LEU A 121 -6.36 4.85 -10.26
C LEU A 121 -5.34 5.79 -9.63
N TYR A 122 -4.35 6.23 -10.40
CA TYR A 122 -3.34 7.18 -9.91
C TYR A 122 -3.96 8.54 -9.55
N LEU A 123 -4.76 9.12 -10.43
CA LEU A 123 -5.41 10.43 -10.18
C LEU A 123 -6.36 10.39 -8.98
N GLY A 124 -7.07 9.27 -8.79
CA GLY A 124 -7.89 9.04 -7.59
C GLY A 124 -7.07 9.06 -6.31
N GLN A 125 -5.93 8.36 -6.29
CA GLN A 125 -4.99 8.37 -5.16
C GLN A 125 -4.42 9.77 -4.92
N LYS A 126 -4.02 10.46 -5.98
CA LYS A 126 -3.49 11.84 -5.92
C LYS A 126 -4.53 12.81 -5.33
N ALA A 127 -5.78 12.71 -5.73
CA ALA A 127 -6.86 13.55 -5.20
C ALA A 127 -7.10 13.33 -3.70
N ILE A 128 -7.12 12.06 -3.23
CA ILE A 128 -7.26 11.73 -1.81
C ILE A 128 -6.05 12.28 -1.03
N ARG A 129 -4.84 12.09 -1.51
CA ARG A 129 -3.61 12.57 -0.86
C ARG A 129 -3.57 14.09 -0.77
N ASN A 130 -3.99 14.80 -1.82
CA ASN A 130 -4.07 16.27 -1.80
C ASN A 130 -5.10 16.76 -0.75
N ARG A 131 -6.23 16.06 -0.60
CA ARG A 131 -7.21 16.35 0.46
C ARG A 131 -6.62 16.11 1.85
N LEU A 132 -5.88 15.01 2.03
CA LEU A 132 -5.18 14.73 3.29
C LEU A 132 -4.09 15.76 3.59
N ALA A 133 -3.37 16.25 2.57
CA ALA A 133 -2.39 17.32 2.73
C ALA A 133 -3.06 18.62 3.24
N ALA A 134 -4.17 19.03 2.66
CA ALA A 134 -4.91 20.19 3.13
C ALA A 134 -5.40 20.04 4.60
N LYS A 135 -5.88 18.86 4.98
CA LYS A 135 -6.25 18.56 6.38
C LYS A 135 -5.04 18.59 7.32
N THR A 136 -3.90 18.09 6.86
CA THR A 136 -2.64 18.09 7.61
C THR A 136 -2.12 19.52 7.81
N GLU A 137 -2.16 20.37 6.79
CA GLU A 137 -1.84 21.78 6.90
C GLU A 137 -2.75 22.49 7.91
N ALA A 138 -4.06 22.22 7.85
CA ALA A 138 -5.01 22.75 8.83
C ALA A 138 -4.68 22.29 10.26
N LEU A 139 -4.30 21.01 10.45
CA LEU A 139 -3.88 20.48 11.75
C LEU A 139 -2.62 21.16 12.29
N ILE A 140 -1.63 21.43 11.43
CA ILE A 140 -0.40 22.14 11.81
C ILE A 140 -0.73 23.58 12.25
N ALA A 141 -1.72 24.22 11.63
CA ALA A 141 -2.15 25.59 11.95
C ALA A 141 -2.89 25.69 13.30
N VAL A 142 -3.36 24.59 13.88
CA VAL A 142 -4.01 24.60 15.21
C VAL A 142 -2.96 24.87 16.29
N ASP A 143 -3.10 25.97 17.05
CA ASP A 143 -2.07 26.43 18.03
C ASP A 143 -1.77 25.39 19.11
N TRP A 144 -2.81 24.71 19.62
CA TRP A 144 -2.71 23.74 20.71
C TRP A 144 -2.45 22.29 20.28
N ALA A 145 -2.26 22.03 18.97
CA ALA A 145 -1.83 20.71 18.52
C ALA A 145 -0.40 20.43 19.03
N ARG A 146 -0.17 19.16 19.42
CA ARG A 146 1.09 18.73 20.04
C ARG A 146 2.28 18.98 19.09
N PRO A 147 3.42 19.49 19.59
CA PRO A 147 4.58 19.81 18.76
C PRO A 147 5.09 18.59 17.97
N GLU A 148 5.13 17.41 18.60
CA GLU A 148 5.60 16.18 17.99
C GLU A 148 4.68 15.75 16.81
N LEU A 149 3.38 16.00 16.96
CA LEU A 149 2.41 15.73 15.88
C LEU A 149 2.61 16.69 14.72
N LYS A 150 2.86 17.98 15.00
CA LYS A 150 3.14 18.99 13.95
C LYS A 150 4.44 18.67 13.20
N GLU A 151 5.48 18.23 13.90
CA GLU A 151 6.74 17.83 13.28
C GLU A 151 6.57 16.62 12.36
N ALA A 152 5.89 15.57 12.83
CA ALA A 152 5.62 14.40 12.03
C ALA A 152 4.73 14.71 10.81
N ALA A 153 3.73 15.59 10.98
CA ALA A 153 2.86 16.08 9.93
C ALA A 153 3.64 16.85 8.86
N GLN A 154 4.53 17.76 9.27
CA GLN A 154 5.36 18.51 8.33
C GLN A 154 6.31 17.60 7.56
N LYS A 155 6.97 16.67 8.24
CA LYS A 155 7.85 15.70 7.59
C LYS A 155 7.11 14.85 6.55
N TRP A 156 5.87 14.47 6.83
CA TRP A 156 5.03 13.76 5.86
C TRP A 156 4.72 14.63 4.64
N LEU A 157 4.35 15.91 4.82
CA LEU A 157 4.13 16.86 3.71
C LEU A 157 5.37 17.02 2.84
N ASP A 158 6.55 17.19 3.46
CA ASP A 158 7.82 17.40 2.76
C ASP A 158 8.25 16.18 1.93
N THR A 159 7.76 14.99 2.27
CA THR A 159 8.14 13.72 1.61
C THR A 159 7.04 13.11 0.75
N MET A 160 5.93 13.82 0.50
CA MET A 160 4.76 13.25 -0.18
C MET A 160 5.08 12.58 -1.51
N GLU A 161 6.00 13.11 -2.29
CA GLU A 161 6.36 12.60 -3.61
C GLU A 161 7.55 11.62 -3.60
N ASP A 162 8.29 11.53 -2.51
CA ASP A 162 9.39 10.58 -2.35
C ASP A 162 8.87 9.24 -1.83
N GLY A 163 8.81 8.23 -2.70
CA GLY A 163 8.19 6.94 -2.38
C GLY A 163 8.78 6.21 -1.18
N GLN A 164 10.09 6.29 -0.94
CA GLN A 164 10.75 5.63 0.18
C GLN A 164 10.69 6.48 1.46
N ALA A 165 11.09 7.75 1.37
CA ALA A 165 11.04 8.65 2.52
C ALA A 165 9.60 8.88 3.00
N ASN A 166 8.62 8.92 2.08
CA ASN A 166 7.21 9.00 2.42
C ASN A 166 6.72 7.79 3.22
N GLN A 167 7.18 6.59 2.93
CA GLN A 167 6.76 5.38 3.63
C GLN A 167 7.15 5.44 5.12
N GLU A 168 8.36 5.89 5.41
CA GLU A 168 8.83 6.08 6.78
C GLU A 168 8.10 7.23 7.49
N ALA A 169 7.95 8.37 6.79
CA ALA A 169 7.25 9.53 7.32
C ALA A 169 5.77 9.24 7.58
N ALA A 170 5.09 8.50 6.69
CA ALA A 170 3.70 8.09 6.88
C ALA A 170 3.52 7.20 8.11
N LYS A 171 4.42 6.22 8.34
CA LYS A 171 4.39 5.38 9.55
C LYS A 171 4.56 6.23 10.82
N ALA A 172 5.52 7.13 10.84
CA ALA A 172 5.76 8.03 11.96
C ALA A 172 4.57 8.98 12.20
N TYR A 173 3.98 9.50 11.12
CA TYR A 173 2.83 10.38 11.21
C TYR A 173 1.59 9.66 11.73
N VAL A 174 1.30 8.44 11.27
CA VAL A 174 0.18 7.62 11.81
C VAL A 174 0.37 7.39 13.31
N ALA A 175 1.57 7.02 13.76
CA ALA A 175 1.86 6.84 15.18
C ALA A 175 1.65 8.12 15.99
N ALA A 176 2.07 9.27 15.46
CA ALA A 176 1.85 10.57 16.09
C ALA A 176 0.37 10.98 16.13
N LEU A 177 -0.41 10.65 15.08
CA LEU A 177 -1.86 10.87 15.03
C LEU A 177 -2.57 10.02 16.09
N GLU A 178 -2.24 8.73 16.17
CA GLU A 178 -2.82 7.81 17.17
C GLU A 178 -2.50 8.27 18.61
N ALA A 179 -1.28 8.71 18.87
CA ALA A 179 -0.87 9.31 20.15
C ALA A 179 -1.50 10.70 20.39
N GLY A 180 -1.91 11.39 19.34
CA GLY A 180 -2.49 12.73 19.37
C GLY A 180 -3.98 12.77 19.72
N LEU A 181 -4.70 11.65 19.61
CA LEU A 181 -6.09 11.55 20.02
C LEU A 181 -6.24 11.67 21.54
N CYS A 182 -7.13 12.56 22.00
CA CYS A 182 -7.46 12.68 23.40
C CYS A 182 -8.77 11.94 23.68
N THR A 183 -8.77 11.07 24.68
CA THR A 183 -9.97 10.40 25.17
C THR A 183 -10.75 11.29 26.15
N VAL A 184 -12.04 11.04 26.33
CA VAL A 184 -12.84 11.74 27.32
C VAL A 184 -12.33 11.46 28.72
N ASP A 185 -11.82 10.25 28.99
CA ASP A 185 -11.23 9.90 30.29
C ASP A 185 -9.97 10.72 30.60
N GLU A 186 -9.10 10.97 29.60
CA GLU A 186 -7.94 11.86 29.75
C GLU A 186 -8.36 13.32 30.02
N LEU A 187 -9.45 13.80 29.41
CA LEU A 187 -9.98 15.13 29.68
C LEU A 187 -10.51 15.23 31.11
N LEU A 188 -11.20 14.18 31.61
CA LEU A 188 -11.71 14.10 32.97
C LEU A 188 -10.59 14.01 34.02
N ALA A 189 -9.47 13.39 33.68
CA ALA A 189 -8.28 13.28 34.51
C ALA A 189 -7.37 14.53 34.52
N SER A 190 -7.69 15.55 33.73
CA SER A 190 -6.88 16.78 33.63
C SER A 190 -6.93 17.59 34.92
N ASP A 191 -5.81 18.23 35.27
CA ASP A 191 -5.73 19.15 36.45
C ASP A 191 -6.45 20.49 36.21
N LYS A 192 -6.86 20.78 34.97
CA LYS A 192 -7.54 22.04 34.62
C LYS A 192 -9.07 21.87 34.65
N ALA A 193 -9.71 22.68 35.50
CA ALA A 193 -11.16 22.62 35.69
C ALA A 193 -11.97 22.84 34.41
N GLU A 194 -11.50 23.69 33.48
CA GLU A 194 -12.15 23.95 32.19
C GLU A 194 -12.12 22.71 31.28
N ILE A 195 -11.01 21.98 31.27
CA ILE A 195 -10.84 20.75 30.47
C ILE A 195 -11.72 19.64 31.05
N GLN A 196 -11.77 19.52 32.39
CA GLN A 196 -12.68 18.56 33.08
C GLN A 196 -14.16 18.86 32.79
N ALA A 197 -14.54 20.14 32.79
CA ALA A 197 -15.93 20.56 32.50
C ALA A 197 -16.29 20.16 31.05
N PHE A 198 -15.40 20.39 30.09
CA PHE A 198 -15.57 19.96 28.70
C PHE A 198 -15.66 18.44 28.59
N GLY A 199 -14.80 17.68 29.32
CA GLY A 199 -14.85 16.22 29.34
C GLY A 199 -16.20 15.70 29.87
N LYS A 200 -16.75 16.31 30.94
CA LYS A 200 -18.09 15.97 31.50
C LYS A 200 -19.21 16.23 30.48
N GLU A 201 -19.13 17.33 29.73
CA GLU A 201 -20.11 17.64 28.70
C GLU A 201 -20.10 16.59 27.59
N LEU A 202 -18.91 16.17 27.13
CA LEU A 202 -18.76 15.12 26.12
C LEU A 202 -19.23 13.76 26.63
N GLN A 203 -18.92 13.42 27.88
CA GLN A 203 -19.39 12.19 28.52
C GLN A 203 -20.93 12.14 28.61
N ALA A 204 -21.58 13.27 28.94
CA ALA A 204 -23.02 13.38 28.96
C ALA A 204 -23.68 13.20 27.60
N LYS A 205 -22.94 13.49 26.50
CA LYS A 205 -23.35 13.25 25.12
C LYS A 205 -23.03 11.84 24.63
N GLY A 206 -22.40 10.99 25.43
CA GLY A 206 -22.01 9.63 25.07
C GLY A 206 -20.77 9.56 24.17
N GLU A 207 -19.98 10.64 24.09
CA GLU A 207 -18.74 10.69 23.31
C GLU A 207 -17.61 10.00 24.09
N THR A 208 -16.73 9.31 23.36
CA THR A 208 -15.55 8.64 23.92
C THR A 208 -14.24 9.38 23.59
N LEU A 209 -14.28 10.25 22.60
CA LEU A 209 -13.13 11.03 22.13
C LEU A 209 -13.40 12.53 22.24
N CYS A 210 -12.33 13.30 22.42
CA CYS A 210 -12.36 14.77 22.36
C CYS A 210 -12.91 15.25 21.02
N GLN A 211 -13.78 16.26 21.06
CA GLN A 211 -14.43 16.85 19.88
C GLN A 211 -13.84 18.24 19.52
N CYS A 212 -12.63 18.57 20.01
CA CYS A 212 -11.95 19.79 19.61
C CYS A 212 -11.51 19.71 18.13
N GLU A 213 -11.22 20.85 17.53
CA GLU A 213 -10.83 20.97 16.13
C GLU A 213 -9.64 20.05 15.77
N ALA A 214 -8.58 20.04 16.58
CA ALA A 214 -7.42 19.18 16.36
C ALA A 214 -7.81 17.69 16.35
N CYS A 215 -8.59 17.23 17.36
CA CYS A 215 -8.98 15.81 17.45
C CYS A 215 -9.92 15.39 16.33
N LYS A 216 -10.76 16.29 15.82
CA LYS A 216 -11.58 16.02 14.63
C LYS A 216 -10.73 15.82 13.41
N LEU A 217 -9.77 16.72 13.15
CA LEU A 217 -8.82 16.59 12.03
C LEU A 217 -7.99 15.32 12.14
N VAL A 218 -7.46 15.02 13.34
CA VAL A 218 -6.70 13.79 13.60
C VAL A 218 -7.54 12.56 13.25
N LYS A 219 -8.79 12.51 13.69
CA LYS A 219 -9.69 11.39 13.38
C LYS A 219 -9.96 11.27 11.87
N GLU A 220 -10.28 12.37 11.21
CA GLU A 220 -10.56 12.38 9.78
C GLU A 220 -9.34 11.93 8.95
N ILE A 221 -8.12 12.27 9.38
CA ILE A 221 -6.90 11.81 8.72
C ILE A 221 -6.67 10.32 9.01
N LEU A 222 -6.91 9.86 10.25
CA LEU A 222 -6.77 8.46 10.62
C LEU A 222 -7.78 7.55 9.91
N ASP A 223 -9.00 8.02 9.65
CA ASP A 223 -10.01 7.27 8.90
C ASP A 223 -9.56 6.96 7.47
N GLU A 224 -8.62 7.75 6.92
CA GLU A 224 -8.02 7.58 5.60
C GLU A 224 -6.50 7.30 5.65
N LYS A 225 -5.99 6.80 6.79
CA LYS A 225 -4.54 6.65 7.05
C LYS A 225 -3.78 5.78 6.03
N GLU A 226 -4.46 4.86 5.37
CA GLU A 226 -3.87 4.01 4.35
C GLU A 226 -3.39 4.79 3.11
N TYR A 227 -3.96 5.96 2.85
CA TYR A 227 -3.59 6.85 1.75
C TYR A 227 -2.43 7.79 2.09
N LEU A 228 -1.99 7.86 3.34
CA LEU A 228 -0.79 8.61 3.72
C LEU A 228 0.47 8.00 3.08
N ASN A 229 0.50 6.68 2.90
CA ASN A 229 1.56 6.00 2.18
C ASN A 229 1.34 6.11 0.67
N LYS A 230 2.32 6.67 -0.07
CA LYS A 230 2.27 6.81 -1.52
C LYS A 230 2.15 5.43 -2.18
N LYS A 231 1.11 5.24 -2.96
CA LYS A 231 0.90 4.00 -3.72
C LYS A 231 1.74 4.04 -5.01
N SER A 232 2.18 2.87 -5.44
CA SER A 232 2.85 2.68 -6.73
C SER A 232 1.84 2.08 -7.70
N VAL A 233 1.50 2.80 -8.77
CA VAL A 233 0.51 2.36 -9.76
C VAL A 233 1.22 1.77 -10.97
N TRP A 234 0.82 0.57 -11.36
CA TRP A 234 1.40 -0.21 -12.43
C TRP A 234 0.33 -0.60 -13.45
N ILE A 235 0.62 -0.35 -14.70
CA ILE A 235 -0.21 -0.71 -15.84
C ILE A 235 0.45 -1.88 -16.54
N PHE A 236 -0.18 -3.06 -16.49
CA PHE A 236 0.33 -4.30 -17.06
C PHE A 236 -0.41 -4.64 -18.34
N GLY A 237 0.33 -4.94 -19.41
CA GLY A 237 -0.28 -5.36 -20.66
C GLY A 237 0.73 -5.97 -21.63
N GLY A 238 0.23 -6.70 -22.63
CA GLY A 238 1.07 -7.27 -23.68
C GLY A 238 1.31 -6.29 -24.82
N ASP A 239 2.19 -6.69 -25.73
CA ASP A 239 2.58 -5.91 -26.93
C ASP A 239 1.40 -5.59 -27.84
N GLY A 240 0.46 -6.53 -28.05
CA GLY A 240 -0.74 -6.30 -28.86
C GLY A 240 -1.65 -5.20 -28.27
N TRP A 241 -1.73 -5.12 -26.96
CA TRP A 241 -2.42 -4.01 -26.32
C TRP A 241 -1.62 -2.70 -26.46
N ALA A 242 -0.34 -2.71 -26.10
CA ALA A 242 0.46 -1.49 -25.97
C ALA A 242 0.78 -0.83 -27.33
N TYR A 243 0.98 -1.63 -28.37
CA TYR A 243 1.43 -1.13 -29.70
C TYR A 243 0.32 -1.11 -30.74
N ASP A 244 -0.88 -1.62 -30.46
CA ASP A 244 -1.99 -1.70 -31.39
C ASP A 244 -3.28 -1.15 -30.78
N ILE A 245 -4.09 -1.98 -30.17
CA ILE A 245 -5.46 -1.61 -29.73
C ILE A 245 -5.50 -0.59 -28.59
N GLY A 246 -4.52 -0.59 -27.68
CA GLY A 246 -4.41 0.32 -26.54
C GLY A 246 -3.43 1.48 -26.73
N PHE A 247 -2.80 1.61 -27.92
CA PHE A 247 -1.72 2.57 -28.14
C PHE A 247 -2.13 4.02 -27.84
N GLY A 248 -3.32 4.44 -28.26
CA GLY A 248 -3.78 5.81 -28.03
C GLY A 248 -3.89 6.18 -26.53
N GLY A 249 -4.32 5.25 -25.70
CA GLY A 249 -4.34 5.42 -24.25
C GLY A 249 -2.94 5.44 -23.64
N VAL A 250 -2.06 4.54 -24.10
CA VAL A 250 -0.66 4.49 -23.65
C VAL A 250 0.07 5.79 -23.99
N ASP A 251 -0.08 6.29 -25.22
CA ASP A 251 0.52 7.55 -25.68
C ASP A 251 0.03 8.74 -24.81
N HIS A 252 -1.27 8.80 -24.55
CA HIS A 252 -1.85 9.84 -23.69
C HIS A 252 -1.30 9.78 -22.26
N VAL A 253 -1.23 8.60 -21.67
CA VAL A 253 -0.71 8.41 -20.31
C VAL A 253 0.76 8.82 -20.22
N LEU A 254 1.59 8.42 -21.19
CA LEU A 254 2.99 8.85 -21.28
C LEU A 254 3.12 10.36 -21.43
N ALA A 255 2.28 10.97 -22.28
CA ALA A 255 2.26 12.41 -22.49
C ALA A 255 1.79 13.20 -21.26
N SER A 256 0.99 12.60 -20.36
CA SER A 256 0.52 13.25 -19.13
C SER A 256 1.63 13.60 -18.16
N GLY A 257 2.76 12.88 -18.18
CA GLY A 257 3.87 13.03 -17.25
C GLY A 257 3.53 12.65 -15.80
N GLU A 258 2.41 11.97 -15.57
CA GLU A 258 2.01 11.50 -14.24
C GLU A 258 2.85 10.27 -13.81
N ASP A 259 3.02 10.10 -12.49
CA ASP A 259 3.86 9.06 -11.89
C ASP A 259 3.16 7.68 -11.91
N VAL A 260 3.06 7.10 -13.09
CA VAL A 260 2.57 5.73 -13.32
C VAL A 260 3.64 4.89 -14.00
N ASN A 261 3.65 3.60 -13.74
CA ASN A 261 4.59 2.66 -14.32
C ASN A 261 3.86 1.79 -15.35
N ILE A 262 4.46 1.58 -16.51
CA ILE A 262 3.93 0.71 -17.57
C ILE A 262 4.86 -0.49 -17.72
N PHE A 263 4.28 -1.70 -17.69
CA PHE A 263 5.00 -2.96 -17.72
C PHE A 263 4.38 -3.91 -18.78
#